data_96573a98cf8a30da29f2f4064f7d3c1e
#
_entry.id   96573a98cf8a30da29f2f4064f7d3c1e
#
_cell.length_a   1.000
_cell.length_b   1.000
_cell.length_c   1.000
_cell.angle_alpha   90.00
_cell.angle_beta   90.00
_cell.angle_gamma   90.00
#
_symmetry.space_group_name_H-M   'P 1'
#
loop_
_entity.id
_entity.type
_entity.pdbx_description
1 polymer ?
#
loop_
_entity_poly.entity_id
_entity_poly.type
_entity_poly.pdbx_seq_one_letter_code
_entity_poly.pdbx_strand_id
1 'polypeptide(L)'
;MSHSFEEMSDEQLAILDDLEILREDLIGELQAINQYQEHILDLENEEAVTTLEHIIEEEKEHVAELLKLIQNLDPAQAEKFKKVL
;
A
#
# COMPACT_ATOMS: atom_id res chain seq x y z
N MET A 1 -16.20 -17.72 -12.12
CA MET A 1 -16.88 -16.74 -12.99
C MET A 1 -16.78 -15.35 -12.41
N SER A 2 -16.45 -14.39 -13.24
CA SER A 2 -16.46 -13.00 -12.84
C SER A 2 -17.84 -12.40 -13.09
N HIS A 3 -18.29 -11.56 -12.17
CA HIS A 3 -19.52 -10.80 -12.39
C HIS A 3 -19.23 -9.59 -13.28
N SER A 4 -20.19 -9.23 -14.14
CA SER A 4 -20.10 -7.98 -14.87
C SER A 4 -20.38 -6.82 -13.90
N PHE A 5 -19.87 -5.61 -14.20
CA PHE A 5 -20.17 -4.43 -13.38
C PHE A 5 -21.67 -4.13 -13.30
N GLU A 6 -22.42 -4.50 -14.33
CA GLU A 6 -23.87 -4.29 -14.37
C GLU A 6 -24.61 -5.13 -13.33
N GLU A 7 -24.03 -6.25 -12.89
CA GLU A 7 -24.61 -7.14 -11.89
C GLU A 7 -24.26 -6.74 -10.46
N MET A 8 -23.37 -5.77 -10.29
CA MET A 8 -22.93 -5.34 -8.96
C MET A 8 -23.86 -4.29 -8.37
N SER A 9 -24.05 -4.36 -7.06
CA SER A 9 -24.77 -3.32 -6.33
C SER A 9 -23.93 -2.04 -6.24
N ASP A 10 -24.59 -0.92 -5.94
CA ASP A 10 -23.89 0.36 -5.70
C ASP A 10 -22.88 0.23 -4.56
N GLU A 11 -23.21 -0.54 -3.53
CA GLU A 11 -22.33 -0.79 -2.39
C GLU A 11 -21.07 -1.56 -2.80
N GLN A 12 -21.23 -2.59 -3.64
CA GLN A 12 -20.11 -3.36 -4.18
C GLN A 12 -19.19 -2.51 -5.04
N LEU A 13 -19.77 -1.64 -5.89
CA LEU A 13 -19.01 -0.73 -6.73
C LEU A 13 -18.23 0.28 -5.89
N ALA A 14 -18.84 0.80 -4.82
CA ALA A 14 -18.17 1.72 -3.90
C ALA A 14 -16.96 1.07 -3.23
N ILE A 15 -17.06 -0.21 -2.83
CA ILE A 15 -15.94 -0.96 -2.26
C ILE A 15 -14.81 -1.13 -3.28
N LEU A 16 -15.14 -1.41 -4.54
CA LEU A 16 -14.13 -1.53 -5.60
C LEU A 16 -13.41 -0.21 -5.84
N ASP A 17 -14.14 0.91 -5.80
CA ASP A 17 -13.54 2.23 -5.95
C ASP A 17 -12.58 2.53 -4.78
N ASP A 18 -12.97 2.23 -3.55
CA ASP A 18 -12.12 2.40 -2.38
C ASP A 18 -10.87 1.54 -2.47
N LEU A 19 -11.02 0.28 -2.90
CA LEU A 19 -9.88 -0.62 -3.07
C LEU A 19 -8.89 -0.11 -4.11
N GLU A 20 -9.38 0.45 -5.22
CA GLU A 20 -8.51 1.02 -6.24
C GLU A 20 -7.67 2.17 -5.66
N ILE A 21 -8.32 3.07 -4.92
CA ILE A 21 -7.63 4.19 -4.26
C ILE A 21 -6.57 3.69 -3.29
N LEU A 22 -6.92 2.73 -2.43
CA LEU A 22 -5.99 2.21 -1.42
C LEU A 22 -4.81 1.46 -2.05
N ARG A 23 -5.05 0.73 -3.13
CA ARG A 23 -3.98 0.06 -3.87
C ARG A 23 -3.02 1.05 -4.51
N GLU A 24 -3.53 2.14 -5.06
CA GLU A 24 -2.70 3.21 -5.60
C GLU A 24 -1.88 3.90 -4.51
N ASP A 25 -2.48 4.12 -3.34
CA ASP A 25 -1.75 4.66 -2.19
C ASP A 25 -0.64 3.72 -1.74
N LEU A 26 -0.90 2.41 -1.73
CA LEU A 26 0.12 1.42 -1.41
C LEU A 26 1.29 1.45 -2.40
N ILE A 27 0.99 1.56 -3.69
CA ILE A 27 2.02 1.71 -4.73
C ILE A 27 2.87 2.95 -4.45
N GLY A 28 2.22 4.07 -4.10
CA GLY A 28 2.90 5.31 -3.76
C GLY A 28 3.86 5.17 -2.58
N GLU A 29 3.45 4.47 -1.53
CA GLU A 29 4.31 4.22 -0.36
C GLU A 29 5.52 3.37 -0.71
N LEU A 30 5.32 2.32 -1.51
CA LEU A 30 6.42 1.47 -1.96
C LEU A 30 7.40 2.24 -2.84
N GLN A 31 6.91 3.08 -3.73
CA GLN A 31 7.74 3.95 -4.57
C GLN A 31 8.53 4.95 -3.71
N ALA A 32 7.90 5.50 -2.68
CA ALA A 32 8.56 6.45 -1.77
C ALA A 32 9.75 5.78 -1.04
N ILE A 33 9.57 4.55 -0.57
CA ILE A 33 10.65 3.78 0.07
C ILE A 33 11.84 3.64 -0.89
N ASN A 34 11.58 3.22 -2.12
CA ASN A 34 12.62 3.06 -3.15
C ASN A 34 13.34 4.38 -3.43
N GLN A 35 12.59 5.47 -3.55
CA GLN A 35 13.11 6.79 -3.84
C GLN A 35 14.02 7.29 -2.71
N TYR A 36 13.57 7.17 -1.46
CA TYR A 36 14.37 7.61 -0.32
C TYR A 36 15.62 6.76 -0.12
N GLN A 37 15.55 5.46 -0.35
CA GLN A 37 16.72 4.59 -0.30
C GLN A 37 17.77 4.99 -1.33
N GLU A 38 17.33 5.37 -2.52
CA GLU A 38 18.22 5.87 -3.57
C GLU A 38 18.84 7.21 -3.18
N HIS A 39 18.03 8.13 -2.65
CA HIS A 39 18.50 9.45 -2.21
C HIS A 39 19.55 9.36 -1.12
N ILE A 40 19.42 8.43 -0.18
CA ILE A 40 20.40 8.22 0.89
C ILE A 40 21.80 7.97 0.33
N LEU A 41 21.90 7.25 -0.79
CA LEU A 41 23.20 6.96 -1.40
C LEU A 41 23.89 8.21 -1.93
N ASP A 42 23.13 9.24 -2.27
CA ASP A 42 23.66 10.47 -2.84
C ASP A 42 23.83 11.59 -1.80
N LEU A 43 23.28 11.43 -0.61
CA LEU A 43 23.36 12.43 0.45
C LEU A 43 24.66 12.32 1.24
N GLU A 44 25.29 13.46 1.51
CA GLU A 44 26.49 13.53 2.32
C GLU A 44 26.21 13.99 3.76
N ASN A 45 25.13 14.74 3.97
CA ASN A 45 24.76 15.26 5.28
C ASN A 45 24.20 14.14 6.16
N GLU A 46 24.85 13.89 7.30
CA GLU A 46 24.47 12.79 8.20
C GLU A 46 23.07 12.95 8.79
N GLU A 47 22.66 14.16 9.12
CA GLU A 47 21.32 14.43 9.63
C GLU A 47 20.26 14.13 8.57
N ALA A 48 20.53 14.51 7.33
CA ALA A 48 19.62 14.21 6.23
C ALA A 48 19.47 12.71 6.01
N VAL A 49 20.60 11.97 6.04
CA VAL A 49 20.56 10.50 5.90
C VAL A 49 19.74 9.88 7.02
N THR A 50 20.03 10.26 8.28
CA THR A 50 19.32 9.71 9.44
C THR A 50 17.82 10.02 9.38
N THR A 51 17.45 11.23 8.96
CA THR A 51 16.07 11.63 8.83
C THR A 51 15.36 10.80 7.77
N LEU A 52 15.98 10.59 6.59
CA LEU A 52 15.39 9.76 5.55
C LEU A 52 15.27 8.30 5.97
N GLU A 53 16.23 7.76 6.71
CA GLU A 53 16.12 6.41 7.26
C GLU A 53 14.91 6.27 8.18
N HIS A 54 14.66 7.28 9.00
CA HIS A 54 13.48 7.32 9.87
C HIS A 54 12.19 7.39 9.05
N ILE A 55 12.16 8.22 8.02
CA ILE A 55 10.99 8.34 7.13
C ILE A 55 10.71 7.00 6.44
N ILE A 56 11.75 6.29 6.00
CA ILE A 56 11.60 4.96 5.38
C ILE A 56 10.92 3.99 6.35
N GLU A 57 11.29 4.00 7.62
CA GLU A 57 10.66 3.13 8.62
C GLU A 57 9.17 3.49 8.80
N GLU A 58 8.84 4.79 8.80
CA GLU A 58 7.45 5.23 8.84
C GLU A 58 6.66 4.80 7.59
N GLU A 59 7.28 4.87 6.40
CA GLU A 59 6.65 4.43 5.16
C GLU A 59 6.36 2.92 5.18
N LYS A 60 7.24 2.12 5.77
CA LYS A 60 6.99 0.68 5.94
C LYS A 60 5.82 0.42 6.86
N GLU A 61 5.63 1.23 7.87
CA GLU A 61 4.46 1.16 8.74
C GLU A 61 3.18 1.51 7.98
N HIS A 62 3.22 2.54 7.13
CA HIS A 62 2.10 2.90 6.27
C HIS A 62 1.74 1.76 5.31
N VAL A 63 2.73 1.09 4.75
CA VAL A 63 2.52 -0.10 3.91
C VAL A 63 1.71 -1.15 4.67
N ALA A 64 2.10 -1.44 5.91
CA ALA A 64 1.41 -2.43 6.74
C ALA A 64 -0.04 -2.00 7.05
N GLU A 65 -0.24 -0.72 7.36
CA GLU A 65 -1.56 -0.18 7.64
C GLU A 65 -2.49 -0.24 6.42
N LEU A 66 -1.97 0.12 5.24
CA LEU A 66 -2.72 0.05 3.99
C LEU A 66 -3.07 -1.40 3.62
N LEU A 67 -2.14 -2.33 3.80
CA LEU A 67 -2.39 -3.75 3.57
C LEU A 67 -3.51 -4.27 4.47
N LYS A 68 -3.55 -3.83 5.72
CA LYS A 68 -4.62 -4.21 6.65
C LYS A 68 -5.97 -3.69 6.16
N LEU A 69 -6.04 -2.43 5.73
CA LEU A 69 -7.28 -1.86 5.20
C LEU A 69 -7.76 -2.60 3.96
N ILE A 70 -6.84 -2.91 3.06
CA ILE A 70 -7.15 -3.66 1.83
C ILE A 70 -7.72 -5.03 2.19
N GLN A 71 -7.13 -5.74 3.13
CA GLN A 71 -7.64 -7.04 3.58
C GLN A 71 -9.03 -6.94 4.21
N ASN A 72 -9.30 -5.88 4.96
CA ASN A 72 -10.61 -5.68 5.56
C ASN A 72 -11.71 -5.48 4.52
N LEU A 73 -11.38 -4.87 3.39
CA LEU A 73 -12.33 -4.59 2.32
C LEU A 73 -12.37 -5.68 1.25
N ASP A 74 -11.33 -6.51 1.18
CA ASP A 74 -11.18 -7.56 0.16
C ASP A 74 -10.91 -8.90 0.85
N PRO A 75 -11.97 -9.65 1.19
CA PRO A 75 -11.80 -10.95 1.84
C PRO A 75 -10.98 -11.95 1.04
N ALA A 76 -11.02 -11.89 -0.28
CA ALA A 76 -10.22 -12.75 -1.14
C ALA A 76 -8.73 -12.47 -0.96
N GLN A 77 -8.35 -11.21 -0.84
CA GLN A 77 -6.97 -10.83 -0.57
C GLN A 77 -6.52 -11.31 0.82
N ALA A 78 -7.38 -11.17 1.83
CA ALA A 78 -7.09 -11.65 3.18
C ALA A 78 -6.85 -13.16 3.19
N GLU A 79 -7.66 -13.91 2.44
CA GLU A 79 -7.54 -15.36 2.34
C GLU A 79 -6.23 -15.79 1.70
N LYS A 80 -5.78 -15.08 0.67
CA LYS A 80 -4.50 -15.35 0.01
C LYS A 80 -3.33 -15.09 0.95
N PHE A 81 -3.39 -14.04 1.75
CA PHE A 81 -2.36 -13.78 2.76
C PHE A 81 -2.25 -14.93 3.76
N LYS A 82 -3.36 -15.45 4.23
CA LYS A 82 -3.35 -16.60 5.16
C LYS A 82 -2.69 -17.83 4.56
N LYS A 83 -2.87 -18.05 3.26
CA LYS A 83 -2.28 -19.20 2.57
C LYS A 83 -0.79 -19.08 2.37
N VAL A 84 -0.29 -17.88 2.10
CA VAL A 84 1.09 -17.65 1.68
C VAL A 84 1.99 -17.25 2.84
N LEU A 85 1.45 -16.51 3.78
CA LEU A 85 2.16 -16.03 4.95
C LEU A 85 1.82 -16.84 6.19
#